data_665b466c9be0f84f154763292cac2c38
#
_entry.id   665b466c9be0f84f154763292cac2c38
#
_cell.length_a   1.000
_cell.length_b   1.000
_cell.length_c   1.000
_cell.angle_alpha   90.00
_cell.angle_beta   90.00
_cell.angle_gamma   90.00
#
_symmetry.space_group_name_H-M   'P 1'
#
loop_
_entity.id
_entity.type
_entity.pdbx_description
1 polymer ?
#
loop_
_entity_poly.entity_id
_entity_poly.type
_entity_poly.pdbx_seq_one_letter_code
_entity_poly.pdbx_strand_id
1 'polypeptide(L)'
;PLTEFGGYGDLSASPEYGFANPLAIEFGFWAFLIWGFYFLTCFYFAIIEPRVKFFEIPMVKLVNNVVIIGTCAFTAYLLLVNLPWYLPMLGDGESVVPAFYFIVFAAIGLAVYSSSKIKYVRILSLGSSLLFIALIAGMWFRAFVMGAGSPADFFGTAGLIGEYFANIHQFALPINDYHEFYLFWWFAWSIMIGQFTARFVSGIRTWQLLIAMLVVPSIAIGVWFTVLYHYHAEGLQIAAFTNLAMISVGVLMVVNSLDSLIRLYTDNLNLTAQRLGRANYVVFNFLAMVGLTMLFQLDFLRIQWVGALVIALYFGCFVFILAKKRAEVAAIKASPKENILDFGKIELAG
;
A
#
# COMPACT_ATOMS: atom_id res chain seq x y z
N PRO A 1 -2.73 9.83 14.41
CA PRO A 1 -1.45 10.11 13.72
C PRO A 1 -0.51 10.98 14.55
N LEU A 2 -0.96 12.15 15.12
CA LEU A 2 -0.05 13.00 15.91
C LEU A 2 0.41 12.34 17.21
N THR A 3 -0.41 11.49 17.80
CA THR A 3 -0.09 10.74 19.03
C THR A 3 1.00 9.70 18.81
N GLU A 4 1.15 9.17 17.60
CA GLU A 4 2.23 8.24 17.22
C GLU A 4 3.61 8.91 17.34
N PHE A 5 3.74 10.14 16.86
CA PHE A 5 5.00 10.89 17.01
C PHE A 5 5.37 11.12 18.47
N GLY A 6 4.36 11.37 19.35
CA GLY A 6 4.58 11.45 20.79
C GLY A 6 5.13 10.13 21.35
N GLY A 7 4.53 9.01 20.99
CA GLY A 7 5.02 7.68 21.37
C GLY A 7 6.44 7.40 20.89
N TYR A 8 6.80 7.81 19.67
CA TYR A 8 8.18 7.68 19.18
C TYR A 8 9.15 8.65 19.88
N GLY A 9 8.68 9.82 20.33
CA GLY A 9 9.46 10.73 21.16
C GLY A 9 9.90 10.07 22.47
N ASP A 10 8.99 9.38 23.14
CA ASP A 10 9.27 8.61 24.33
C ASP A 10 10.16 7.39 24.01
N LEU A 11 9.94 6.75 22.88
CA LEU A 11 10.75 5.62 22.41
C LEU A 11 12.15 6.03 21.93
N SER A 12 12.42 7.32 21.69
CA SER A 12 13.76 7.80 21.31
C SER A 12 14.82 7.48 22.37
N ALA A 13 14.41 7.24 23.60
CA ALA A 13 15.26 6.76 24.68
C ALA A 13 15.45 5.23 24.68
N SER A 14 14.67 4.49 23.89
CA SER A 14 14.76 3.04 23.78
C SER A 14 15.80 2.62 22.73
N PRO A 15 16.46 1.46 22.92
CA PRO A 15 17.47 0.98 21.96
C PRO A 15 16.92 0.80 20.54
N GLU A 16 15.64 0.43 20.40
CA GLU A 16 15.01 0.14 19.12
C GLU A 16 14.84 1.40 18.23
N TYR A 17 14.62 2.58 18.84
CA TYR A 17 14.33 3.83 18.13
C TYR A 17 15.36 4.94 18.38
N GLY A 18 16.33 4.71 19.30
CA GLY A 18 17.28 5.73 19.72
C GLY A 18 18.27 6.22 18.64
N PHE A 19 18.22 5.63 17.45
CA PHE A 19 19.10 5.97 16.34
C PHE A 19 18.51 6.99 15.35
N ALA A 20 17.22 7.29 15.44
CA ALA A 20 16.57 8.21 14.51
C ALA A 20 15.40 8.96 15.18
N ASN A 21 15.09 10.17 14.64
CA ASN A 21 13.94 10.92 15.10
C ASN A 21 12.61 10.31 14.62
N PRO A 22 11.46 10.66 15.24
CA PRO A 22 10.15 10.09 14.89
C PRO A 22 9.75 10.25 13.42
N LEU A 23 10.11 11.36 12.77
CA LEU A 23 9.83 11.57 11.35
C LEU A 23 10.63 10.61 10.45
N ALA A 24 11.90 10.38 10.79
CA ALA A 24 12.75 9.43 10.06
C ALA A 24 12.28 7.98 10.24
N ILE A 25 11.76 7.64 11.43
CA ILE A 25 11.18 6.32 11.72
C ILE A 25 9.92 6.09 10.86
N GLU A 26 8.97 7.01 10.84
CA GLU A 26 7.77 6.90 10.01
C GLU A 26 8.11 6.84 8.52
N PHE A 27 9.03 7.68 8.05
CA PHE A 27 9.50 7.61 6.68
C PHE A 27 10.13 6.25 6.35
N GLY A 28 10.87 5.67 7.30
CA GLY A 28 11.49 4.34 7.17
C GLY A 28 10.47 3.22 7.04
N PHE A 29 9.37 3.31 7.77
CA PHE A 29 8.32 2.29 7.73
C PHE A 29 7.44 2.33 6.47
N TRP A 30 7.32 3.49 5.79
CA TRP A 30 6.33 3.70 4.73
C TRP A 30 6.92 4.06 3.37
N ALA A 31 8.20 4.41 3.28
CA ALA A 31 8.73 5.03 2.07
C ALA A 31 9.82 4.19 1.37
N PHE A 32 10.97 4.72 1.23
CA PHE A 32 12.01 4.40 0.25
C PHE A 32 12.32 2.90 0.06
N LEU A 33 12.61 2.14 1.13
CA LEU A 33 12.94 0.71 1.01
C LEU A 33 11.74 -0.11 0.54
N ILE A 34 10.56 0.20 1.04
CA ILE A 34 9.31 -0.49 0.68
C ILE A 34 9.02 -0.30 -0.81
N TRP A 35 9.08 0.94 -1.29
CA TRP A 35 8.85 1.25 -2.71
C TRP A 35 9.96 0.75 -3.61
N GLY A 36 11.21 0.70 -3.14
CA GLY A 36 12.31 0.04 -3.84
C GLY A 36 12.05 -1.45 -4.03
N PHE A 37 11.53 -2.12 -3.01
CA PHE A 37 11.12 -3.52 -3.10
C PHE A 37 9.95 -3.71 -4.08
N TYR A 38 8.98 -2.82 -4.07
CA TYR A 38 7.88 -2.82 -5.05
C TYR A 38 8.36 -2.61 -6.48
N PHE A 39 9.37 -1.77 -6.69
CA PHE A 39 10.01 -1.66 -8.00
C PHE A 39 10.61 -3.00 -8.45
N LEU A 40 11.30 -3.72 -7.57
CA LEU A 40 11.88 -5.03 -7.89
C LEU A 40 10.79 -6.04 -8.31
N THR A 41 9.65 -6.05 -7.63
CA THR A 41 8.52 -6.92 -7.99
C THR A 41 7.86 -6.49 -9.30
N CYS A 42 7.70 -5.20 -9.55
CA CYS A 42 7.23 -4.69 -10.84
C CYS A 42 8.16 -5.08 -11.97
N PHE A 43 9.47 -4.93 -11.79
CA PHE A 43 10.48 -5.34 -12.74
C PHE A 43 10.40 -6.85 -13.03
N TYR A 44 10.26 -7.66 -11.96
CA TYR A 44 10.11 -9.11 -12.10
C TYR A 44 8.91 -9.47 -12.98
N PHE A 45 7.72 -8.98 -12.63
CA PHE A 45 6.48 -9.31 -13.35
C PHE A 45 6.45 -8.74 -14.77
N ALA A 46 7.11 -7.61 -15.00
CA ALA A 46 7.15 -6.97 -16.31
C ALA A 46 8.15 -7.64 -17.27
N ILE A 47 9.31 -8.08 -16.79
CA ILE A 47 10.44 -8.47 -17.63
C ILE A 47 10.80 -9.94 -17.46
N ILE A 48 10.82 -10.46 -16.24
CA ILE A 48 11.30 -11.81 -15.93
C ILE A 48 10.18 -12.84 -16.04
N GLU A 49 9.04 -12.59 -15.39
CA GLU A 49 7.91 -13.54 -15.35
C GLU A 49 7.41 -13.99 -16.73
N PRO A 50 7.31 -13.14 -17.77
CA PRO A 50 6.91 -13.57 -19.11
C PRO A 50 7.80 -14.66 -19.72
N ARG A 51 9.05 -14.77 -19.24
CA ARG A 51 10.03 -15.78 -19.68
C ARG A 51 10.09 -16.98 -18.75
N VAL A 52 9.98 -16.73 -17.45
CA VAL A 52 10.09 -17.74 -16.39
C VAL A 52 8.78 -18.51 -16.22
N LYS A 53 7.63 -17.81 -16.26
CA LYS A 53 6.27 -18.37 -16.11
C LYS A 53 6.06 -19.15 -14.81
N PHE A 54 6.68 -18.70 -13.72
CA PHE A 54 6.56 -19.34 -12.42
C PHE A 54 5.14 -19.17 -11.84
N PHE A 55 4.58 -17.97 -11.94
CA PHE A 55 3.22 -17.67 -11.45
C PHE A 55 2.10 -18.22 -12.36
N GLU A 56 2.44 -18.77 -13.53
CA GLU A 56 1.49 -19.51 -14.36
C GLU A 56 1.30 -20.98 -13.90
N ILE A 57 2.21 -21.52 -13.07
CA ILE A 57 2.10 -22.88 -12.51
C ILE A 57 0.82 -22.95 -11.66
N PRO A 58 -0.09 -23.93 -11.90
CA PRO A 58 -1.42 -23.92 -11.28
C PRO A 58 -1.44 -23.80 -9.77
N MET A 59 -0.56 -24.53 -9.06
CA MET A 59 -0.46 -24.45 -7.59
C MET A 59 0.07 -23.10 -7.13
N VAL A 60 1.09 -22.56 -7.80
CA VAL A 60 1.66 -21.24 -7.52
C VAL A 60 0.60 -20.15 -7.75
N LYS A 61 -0.13 -20.25 -8.86
CA LYS A 61 -1.23 -19.35 -9.18
C LYS A 61 -2.33 -19.38 -8.11
N LEU A 62 -2.68 -20.56 -7.61
CA LEU A 62 -3.67 -20.69 -6.53
C LEU A 62 -3.17 -19.99 -5.26
N VAL A 63 -1.97 -20.32 -4.79
CA VAL A 63 -1.38 -19.71 -3.58
C VAL A 63 -1.25 -18.19 -3.74
N ASN A 64 -0.81 -17.71 -4.90
CA ASN A 64 -0.73 -16.29 -5.20
C ASN A 64 -2.10 -15.58 -5.05
N ASN A 65 -3.17 -16.19 -5.56
CA ASN A 65 -4.51 -15.60 -5.42
C ASN A 65 -5.04 -15.66 -3.99
N VAL A 66 -4.70 -16.69 -3.21
CA VAL A 66 -5.00 -16.73 -1.76
C VAL A 66 -4.31 -15.57 -1.04
N VAL A 67 -3.04 -15.28 -1.37
CA VAL A 67 -2.31 -14.12 -0.85
C VAL A 67 -3.02 -12.82 -1.20
N ILE A 68 -3.39 -12.62 -2.47
CA ILE A 68 -4.06 -11.39 -2.92
C ILE A 68 -5.39 -11.17 -2.19
N ILE A 69 -6.22 -12.22 -2.11
CA ILE A 69 -7.52 -12.17 -1.45
C ILE A 69 -7.37 -11.93 0.05
N GLY A 70 -6.43 -12.62 0.71
CA GLY A 70 -6.14 -12.47 2.13
C GLY A 70 -5.68 -11.06 2.47
N THR A 71 -4.75 -10.49 1.70
CA THR A 71 -4.27 -9.11 1.90
C THR A 71 -5.38 -8.10 1.65
N CYS A 72 -6.23 -8.30 0.64
CA CYS A 72 -7.38 -7.45 0.37
C CYS A 72 -8.33 -7.40 1.59
N ALA A 73 -8.71 -8.56 2.12
CA ALA A 73 -9.57 -8.65 3.29
C ALA A 73 -8.93 -8.07 4.55
N PHE A 74 -7.62 -8.29 4.73
CA PHE A 74 -6.88 -7.72 5.85
C PHE A 74 -6.82 -6.19 5.78
N THR A 75 -6.70 -5.60 4.60
CA THR A 75 -6.75 -4.13 4.43
C THR A 75 -8.11 -3.56 4.86
N ALA A 76 -9.21 -4.25 4.56
CA ALA A 76 -10.53 -3.87 5.07
C ALA A 76 -10.65 -4.05 6.60
N TYR A 77 -10.05 -5.10 7.16
CA TYR A 77 -9.95 -5.30 8.61
C TYR A 77 -9.14 -4.20 9.29
N LEU A 78 -8.00 -3.79 8.72
CA LEU A 78 -7.22 -2.67 9.26
C LEU A 78 -8.03 -1.37 9.29
N LEU A 79 -8.84 -1.09 8.26
CA LEU A 79 -9.75 0.04 8.31
C LEU A 79 -10.70 -0.08 9.51
N LEU A 80 -11.32 -1.25 9.72
CA LEU A 80 -12.27 -1.49 10.80
C LEU A 80 -11.67 -1.22 12.18
N VAL A 81 -10.49 -1.77 12.47
CA VAL A 81 -9.87 -1.67 13.79
C VAL A 81 -9.22 -0.31 14.08
N ASN A 82 -8.96 0.48 13.05
CA ASN A 82 -8.40 1.82 13.21
C ASN A 82 -9.47 2.92 13.28
N LEU A 83 -10.71 2.67 12.81
CA LEU A 83 -11.80 3.65 12.84
C LEU A 83 -12.13 4.17 14.25
N PRO A 84 -12.14 3.37 15.34
CA PRO A 84 -12.37 3.88 16.69
C PRO A 84 -11.44 5.04 17.02
N TRP A 85 -10.18 4.89 16.73
CA TRP A 85 -9.15 5.88 17.01
C TRP A 85 -9.27 7.16 16.18
N TYR A 86 -9.71 7.02 14.93
CA TYR A 86 -9.93 8.19 14.04
C TYR A 86 -11.27 8.89 14.29
N LEU A 87 -12.28 8.17 14.78
CA LEU A 87 -13.64 8.67 15.03
C LEU A 87 -14.08 8.41 16.48
N PRO A 88 -13.34 8.91 17.49
CA PRO A 88 -13.66 8.66 18.90
C PRO A 88 -15.04 9.22 19.29
N MET A 89 -15.58 10.18 18.51
CA MET A 89 -16.92 10.72 18.76
C MET A 89 -18.06 9.74 18.50
N LEU A 90 -17.81 8.62 17.82
CA LEU A 90 -18.80 7.56 17.56
C LEU A 90 -18.78 6.43 18.59
N GLY A 91 -17.82 6.47 19.55
CA GLY A 91 -17.65 5.44 20.58
C GLY A 91 -16.74 5.90 21.71
N ASP A 92 -15.98 4.97 22.26
CA ASP A 92 -15.01 5.21 23.35
C ASP A 92 -13.58 5.53 22.83
N GLY A 93 -13.35 5.48 21.52
CA GLY A 93 -12.05 5.67 20.89
C GLY A 93 -11.19 4.42 20.80
N GLU A 94 -11.60 3.30 21.42
CA GLU A 94 -10.85 2.05 21.48
C GLU A 94 -11.62 0.87 20.86
N SER A 95 -12.91 0.75 21.18
CA SER A 95 -13.72 -0.40 20.81
C SER A 95 -14.39 -0.25 19.44
N VAL A 96 -14.46 -1.34 18.68
CA VAL A 96 -15.19 -1.39 17.42
C VAL A 96 -16.69 -1.42 17.72
N VAL A 97 -17.41 -0.35 17.36
CA VAL A 97 -18.87 -0.23 17.52
C VAL A 97 -19.60 -0.54 16.20
N PRO A 98 -20.93 -0.85 16.23
CA PRO A 98 -21.69 -1.20 15.02
C PRO A 98 -21.59 -0.19 13.87
N ALA A 99 -21.45 1.11 14.17
CA ALA A 99 -21.29 2.17 13.17
C ALA A 99 -20.07 1.94 12.25
N PHE A 100 -18.97 1.42 12.80
CA PHE A 100 -17.74 1.19 12.04
C PHE A 100 -17.90 0.05 11.01
N TYR A 101 -18.68 -0.97 11.34
CA TYR A 101 -19.00 -2.03 10.37
C TYR A 101 -19.77 -1.47 9.17
N PHE A 102 -20.69 -0.52 9.37
CA PHE A 102 -21.39 0.14 8.25
C PHE A 102 -20.42 0.88 7.35
N ILE A 103 -19.45 1.62 7.91
CA ILE A 103 -18.44 2.35 7.13
C ILE A 103 -17.60 1.37 6.31
N VAL A 104 -17.10 0.30 6.93
CA VAL A 104 -16.26 -0.69 6.26
C VAL A 104 -17.03 -1.48 5.21
N PHE A 105 -18.26 -1.90 5.50
CA PHE A 105 -19.08 -2.63 4.52
C PHE A 105 -19.47 -1.73 3.35
N ALA A 106 -19.74 -0.44 3.59
CA ALA A 106 -19.96 0.53 2.51
C ALA A 106 -18.68 0.72 1.67
N ALA A 107 -17.51 0.80 2.30
CA ALA A 107 -16.22 0.88 1.61
C ALA A 107 -15.96 -0.37 0.75
N ILE A 108 -16.18 -1.57 1.30
CA ILE A 108 -16.08 -2.84 0.56
C ILE A 108 -17.07 -2.84 -0.61
N GLY A 109 -18.33 -2.44 -0.39
CA GLY A 109 -19.36 -2.39 -1.43
C GLY A 109 -19.00 -1.45 -2.57
N LEU A 110 -18.49 -0.27 -2.24
CA LEU A 110 -18.01 0.70 -3.22
C LEU A 110 -16.81 0.18 -3.99
N ALA A 111 -15.85 -0.45 -3.32
CA ALA A 111 -14.68 -1.05 -3.93
C ALA A 111 -15.05 -2.19 -4.91
N VAL A 112 -15.92 -3.11 -4.49
CA VAL A 112 -16.42 -4.20 -5.33
C VAL A 112 -17.17 -3.65 -6.55
N TYR A 113 -18.00 -2.63 -6.36
CA TYR A 113 -18.71 -1.98 -7.47
C TYR A 113 -17.74 -1.30 -8.44
N SER A 114 -16.76 -0.55 -7.91
CA SER A 114 -15.72 0.11 -8.70
C SER A 114 -14.90 -0.89 -9.50
N SER A 115 -14.45 -2.00 -8.88
CA SER A 115 -13.64 -3.04 -9.52
C SER A 115 -14.32 -3.68 -10.74
N SER A 116 -15.66 -3.60 -10.84
CA SER A 116 -16.42 -4.18 -11.95
C SER A 116 -16.13 -3.53 -13.32
N LYS A 117 -15.60 -2.30 -13.34
CA LYS A 117 -15.22 -1.57 -14.56
C LYS A 117 -13.92 -0.78 -14.36
N ILE A 118 -12.95 -1.00 -15.22
CA ILE A 118 -11.64 -0.30 -15.16
C ILE A 118 -11.76 1.23 -15.18
N LYS A 119 -12.80 1.78 -15.83
CA LYS A 119 -13.08 3.22 -15.83
C LYS A 119 -13.29 3.76 -14.41
N TYR A 120 -13.99 3.01 -13.55
CA TYR A 120 -14.26 3.43 -12.18
C TYR A 120 -13.01 3.34 -11.30
N VAL A 121 -12.22 2.26 -11.44
CA VAL A 121 -10.91 2.13 -10.79
C VAL A 121 -10.02 3.34 -11.11
N ARG A 122 -9.95 3.71 -12.40
CA ARG A 122 -9.15 4.88 -12.84
C ARG A 122 -9.65 6.21 -12.25
N ILE A 123 -10.97 6.44 -12.23
CA ILE A 123 -11.57 7.67 -11.68
C ILE A 123 -11.28 7.75 -10.17
N LEU A 124 -11.46 6.64 -9.46
CA LEU A 124 -11.23 6.59 -8.02
C LEU A 124 -9.76 6.80 -7.68
N SER A 125 -8.86 6.14 -8.42
CA SER A 125 -7.41 6.29 -8.23
C SER A 125 -6.93 7.73 -8.46
N LEU A 126 -7.35 8.36 -9.54
CA LEU A 126 -7.00 9.75 -9.82
C LEU A 126 -7.61 10.70 -8.79
N GLY A 127 -8.89 10.50 -8.46
CA GLY A 127 -9.62 11.32 -7.49
C GLY A 127 -9.02 11.24 -6.09
N SER A 128 -8.74 10.04 -5.57
CA SER A 128 -8.13 9.86 -4.24
C SER A 128 -6.73 10.46 -4.17
N SER A 129 -5.92 10.33 -5.23
CA SER A 129 -4.58 10.93 -5.29
C SER A 129 -4.64 12.46 -5.29
N LEU A 130 -5.54 13.07 -6.07
CA LEU A 130 -5.72 14.53 -6.08
C LEU A 130 -6.23 15.04 -4.74
N LEU A 131 -7.17 14.34 -4.10
CA LEU A 131 -7.67 14.69 -2.76
C LEU A 131 -6.57 14.58 -1.70
N PHE A 132 -5.70 13.60 -1.81
CA PHE A 132 -4.56 13.46 -0.91
C PHE A 132 -3.57 14.62 -1.05
N ILE A 133 -3.22 15.01 -2.28
CA ILE A 133 -2.36 16.17 -2.55
C ILE A 133 -3.03 17.46 -2.03
N ALA A 134 -4.32 17.63 -2.27
CA ALA A 134 -5.08 18.78 -1.77
C ALA A 134 -5.14 18.83 -0.25
N LEU A 135 -5.28 17.69 0.42
CA LEU A 135 -5.23 17.58 1.87
C LEU A 135 -3.87 18.02 2.42
N ILE A 136 -2.78 17.49 1.87
CA ILE A 136 -1.41 17.88 2.26
C ILE A 136 -1.21 19.39 2.12
N ALA A 137 -1.52 19.93 0.94
CA ALA A 137 -1.38 21.35 0.65
C ALA A 137 -2.25 22.21 1.57
N GLY A 138 -3.48 21.79 1.83
CA GLY A 138 -4.41 22.49 2.71
C GLY A 138 -3.94 22.51 4.17
N MET A 139 -3.42 21.40 4.67
CA MET A 139 -2.85 21.33 6.02
C MET A 139 -1.61 22.23 6.16
N TRP A 140 -0.71 22.15 5.21
CA TRP A 140 0.48 23.01 5.21
C TRP A 140 0.12 24.49 5.15
N PHE A 141 -0.78 24.87 4.21
CA PHE A 141 -1.26 26.26 4.11
C PHE A 141 -1.93 26.75 5.41
N ARG A 142 -2.72 25.89 6.05
CA ARG A 142 -3.34 26.22 7.33
C ARG A 142 -2.28 26.46 8.41
N ALA A 143 -1.26 25.62 8.55
CA ALA A 143 -0.18 25.81 9.51
C ALA A 143 0.49 27.19 9.30
N PHE A 144 0.79 27.52 8.05
CA PHE A 144 1.39 28.81 7.68
C PHE A 144 0.48 30.01 8.04
N VAL A 145 -0.81 29.94 7.70
CA VAL A 145 -1.80 31.01 8.03
C VAL A 145 -1.99 31.18 9.53
N MET A 146 -1.83 30.11 10.30
CA MET A 146 -1.88 30.17 11.78
C MET A 146 -0.63 30.77 12.41
N GLY A 147 0.36 31.18 11.61
CA GLY A 147 1.63 31.74 12.07
C GLY A 147 2.59 30.71 12.67
N ALA A 148 2.30 29.43 12.46
CA ALA A 148 3.11 28.33 12.94
C ALA A 148 4.17 27.96 11.90
N GLY A 149 5.20 28.80 11.79
CA GLY A 149 6.33 28.56 10.97
C GLY A 149 6.32 29.26 9.60
N SER A 150 7.45 29.20 8.94
CA SER A 150 7.71 29.70 7.60
C SER A 150 7.93 28.52 6.64
N PRO A 151 7.97 28.75 5.32
CA PRO A 151 8.43 27.72 4.39
C PRO A 151 9.82 27.16 4.71
N ALA A 152 10.72 27.97 5.30
CA ALA A 152 12.06 27.54 5.72
C ALA A 152 11.98 26.52 6.86
N ASP A 153 11.09 26.72 7.83
CA ASP A 153 10.88 25.80 8.95
C ASP A 153 10.34 24.45 8.45
N PHE A 154 9.42 24.48 7.47
CA PHE A 154 8.93 23.25 6.82
C PHE A 154 10.09 22.46 6.17
N PHE A 155 10.96 23.12 5.42
CA PHE A 155 12.12 22.45 4.82
C PHE A 155 13.14 22.00 5.86
N GLY A 156 13.32 22.75 6.95
CA GLY A 156 14.10 22.33 8.11
C GLY A 156 13.57 21.02 8.71
N THR A 157 12.26 20.96 8.93
CA THR A 157 11.57 19.74 9.40
C THR A 157 11.75 18.58 8.43
N ALA A 158 11.54 18.81 7.12
CA ALA A 158 11.75 17.79 6.10
C ALA A 158 13.20 17.26 6.08
N GLY A 159 14.16 18.10 6.41
CA GLY A 159 15.58 17.72 6.51
C GLY A 159 15.86 16.63 7.54
N LEU A 160 15.01 16.48 8.56
CA LEU A 160 15.10 15.41 9.56
C LEU A 160 14.96 14.00 8.95
N ILE A 161 14.32 13.88 7.76
CA ILE A 161 14.30 12.62 7.00
C ILE A 161 15.74 12.17 6.64
N GLY A 162 16.72 13.07 6.62
CA GLY A 162 18.12 12.73 6.41
C GLY A 162 18.65 11.67 7.38
N GLU A 163 18.15 11.63 8.62
CA GLU A 163 18.51 10.60 9.61
C GLU A 163 18.08 9.20 9.19
N TYR A 164 16.96 9.07 8.49
CA TYR A 164 16.58 7.79 7.88
C TYR A 164 17.64 7.30 6.91
N PHE A 165 18.11 8.15 6.00
CA PHE A 165 19.12 7.76 5.02
C PHE A 165 20.48 7.45 5.67
N ALA A 166 20.84 8.13 6.75
CA ALA A 166 22.03 7.82 7.53
C ALA A 166 21.95 6.43 8.21
N ASN A 167 20.74 5.97 8.55
CA ASN A 167 20.47 4.74 9.27
C ASN A 167 19.71 3.70 8.43
N ILE A 168 19.68 3.83 7.11
CA ILE A 168 18.82 3.03 6.20
C ILE A 168 19.02 1.51 6.38
N HIS A 169 20.22 1.07 6.72
CA HIS A 169 20.56 -0.33 6.93
C HIS A 169 19.79 -0.96 8.10
N GLN A 170 19.38 -0.15 9.08
CA GLN A 170 18.61 -0.62 10.25
C GLN A 170 17.14 -0.86 9.92
N PHE A 171 16.62 -0.26 8.84
CA PHE A 171 15.23 -0.44 8.41
C PHE A 171 15.01 -1.66 7.49
N ALA A 172 16.07 -2.37 7.13
CA ALA A 172 15.98 -3.54 6.25
C ALA A 172 15.50 -4.82 6.98
N LEU A 173 15.61 -4.86 8.30
CA LEU A 173 15.17 -5.94 9.17
C LEU A 173 14.23 -5.39 10.25
N PRO A 174 13.41 -6.23 10.89
CA PRO A 174 12.56 -5.80 11.99
C PRO A 174 13.38 -5.16 13.11
N ILE A 175 13.00 -3.95 13.52
CA ILE A 175 13.59 -3.24 14.64
C ILE A 175 12.86 -3.65 15.94
N ASN A 176 11.54 -3.85 15.84
CA ASN A 176 10.65 -4.30 16.90
C ASN A 176 9.40 -4.96 16.30
N ASP A 177 8.48 -5.44 17.13
CA ASP A 177 7.25 -6.13 16.72
C ASP A 177 6.35 -5.27 15.82
N TYR A 178 6.31 -3.95 16.06
CA TYR A 178 5.52 -3.02 15.25
C TYR A 178 6.08 -2.89 13.83
N HIS A 179 7.41 -2.73 13.70
CA HIS A 179 8.07 -2.73 12.40
C HIS A 179 7.96 -4.10 11.70
N GLU A 180 8.08 -5.21 12.45
CA GLU A 180 7.86 -6.55 11.91
C GLU A 180 6.47 -6.70 11.29
N PHE A 181 5.44 -6.23 11.99
CA PHE A 181 4.07 -6.22 11.47
C PHE A 181 3.98 -5.47 10.12
N TYR A 182 4.56 -4.27 10.03
CA TYR A 182 4.59 -3.50 8.78
C TYR A 182 5.33 -4.22 7.67
N LEU A 183 6.48 -4.81 7.95
CA LEU A 183 7.26 -5.55 6.95
C LEU A 183 6.43 -6.73 6.38
N PHE A 184 5.79 -7.54 7.21
CA PHE A 184 4.92 -8.62 6.73
C PHE A 184 3.75 -8.10 5.88
N TRP A 185 3.14 -7.01 6.29
CA TRP A 185 2.07 -6.39 5.53
C TRP A 185 2.55 -5.85 4.18
N TRP A 186 3.68 -5.15 4.14
CA TRP A 186 4.28 -4.66 2.90
C TRP A 186 4.74 -5.80 1.99
N PHE A 187 5.29 -6.87 2.54
CA PHE A 187 5.60 -8.07 1.75
C PHE A 187 4.34 -8.68 1.14
N ALA A 188 3.23 -8.74 1.87
CA ALA A 188 1.97 -9.21 1.34
C ALA A 188 1.49 -8.35 0.15
N TRP A 189 1.70 -7.03 0.20
CA TRP A 189 1.37 -6.11 -0.90
C TRP A 189 2.29 -6.22 -2.11
N SER A 190 3.53 -6.61 -1.96
CA SER A 190 4.56 -6.52 -2.99
C SER A 190 4.23 -7.31 -4.27
N ILE A 191 3.73 -8.54 -4.14
CA ILE A 191 3.30 -9.36 -5.30
C ILE A 191 2.16 -8.66 -6.06
N MET A 192 1.22 -8.09 -5.34
CA MET A 192 0.05 -7.45 -5.93
C MET A 192 0.41 -6.19 -6.67
N ILE A 193 1.22 -5.33 -6.06
CA ILE A 193 1.71 -4.10 -6.70
C ILE A 193 2.51 -4.46 -7.93
N GLY A 194 3.38 -5.47 -7.86
CA GLY A 194 4.14 -5.96 -9.00
C GLY A 194 3.25 -6.42 -10.16
N GLN A 195 2.27 -7.27 -9.89
CA GLN A 195 1.35 -7.79 -10.90
C GLN A 195 0.43 -6.70 -11.45
N PHE A 196 -0.13 -5.85 -10.58
CA PHE A 196 -1.02 -4.77 -10.99
C PHE A 196 -0.29 -3.75 -11.85
N THR A 197 0.85 -3.24 -11.38
CA THR A 197 1.64 -2.26 -12.12
C THR A 197 2.11 -2.82 -13.46
N ALA A 198 2.59 -4.08 -13.48
CA ALA A 198 3.00 -4.73 -14.70
C ALA A 198 1.90 -4.79 -15.78
N ARG A 199 0.63 -4.75 -15.42
CA ARG A 199 -0.52 -4.73 -16.36
C ARG A 199 -0.86 -3.35 -16.91
N PHE A 200 -0.56 -2.29 -16.15
CA PHE A 200 -1.02 -0.93 -16.48
C PHE A 200 0.09 -0.03 -17.02
N VAL A 201 1.35 -0.41 -16.84
CA VAL A 201 2.50 0.38 -17.26
C VAL A 201 3.01 -0.13 -18.60
N SER A 202 2.91 0.69 -19.64
CA SER A 202 3.45 0.38 -20.98
C SER A 202 4.17 1.58 -21.57
N GLY A 203 5.11 1.31 -22.48
CA GLY A 203 5.82 2.35 -23.24
C GLY A 203 6.84 3.14 -22.43
N ILE A 204 7.12 2.79 -21.18
CA ILE A 204 8.13 3.47 -20.34
C ILE A 204 9.42 2.63 -20.23
N ARG A 205 10.53 3.31 -19.97
CA ARG A 205 11.82 2.65 -19.74
C ARG A 205 11.92 2.19 -18.28
N THR A 206 12.76 1.18 -18.03
CA THR A 206 12.98 0.64 -16.67
C THR A 206 13.37 1.71 -15.64
N TRP A 207 14.23 2.68 -16.02
CA TRP A 207 14.61 3.77 -15.14
C TRP A 207 13.44 4.73 -14.82
N GLN A 208 12.52 4.92 -15.77
CA GLN A 208 11.31 5.70 -15.52
C GLN A 208 10.37 4.98 -14.56
N LEU A 209 10.28 3.66 -14.66
CA LEU A 209 9.58 2.84 -13.68
C LEU A 209 10.23 2.95 -12.30
N LEU A 210 11.57 2.91 -12.22
CA LEU A 210 12.30 3.08 -10.98
C LEU A 210 11.95 4.41 -10.30
N ILE A 211 12.00 5.52 -11.04
CA ILE A 211 11.64 6.83 -10.51
C ILE A 211 10.16 6.87 -10.08
N ALA A 212 9.26 6.37 -10.92
CA ALA A 212 7.83 6.38 -10.63
C ALA A 212 7.47 5.54 -9.39
N MET A 213 8.15 4.43 -9.16
CA MET A 213 7.86 3.51 -8.06
C MET A 213 8.65 3.83 -6.78
N LEU A 214 9.86 4.34 -6.87
CA LEU A 214 10.71 4.58 -5.71
C LEU A 214 10.66 6.03 -5.25
N VAL A 215 10.82 6.98 -6.16
CA VAL A 215 11.01 8.39 -5.81
C VAL A 215 9.68 9.10 -5.60
N VAL A 216 8.74 8.96 -6.54
CA VAL A 216 7.47 9.72 -6.48
C VAL A 216 6.64 9.39 -5.23
N PRO A 217 6.40 8.11 -4.87
CA PRO A 217 5.68 7.80 -3.63
C PRO A 217 6.45 8.22 -2.38
N SER A 218 7.78 8.05 -2.37
CA SER A 218 8.61 8.45 -1.23
C SER A 218 8.56 9.96 -0.98
N ILE A 219 8.54 10.78 -2.04
CA ILE A 219 8.35 12.23 -1.90
C ILE A 219 6.96 12.54 -1.31
N ALA A 220 5.90 11.93 -1.85
CA ALA A 220 4.54 12.18 -1.38
C ALA A 220 4.36 11.80 0.10
N ILE A 221 4.90 10.64 0.50
CA ILE A 221 4.90 10.17 1.89
C ILE A 221 5.77 11.05 2.77
N GLY A 222 6.98 11.43 2.30
CA GLY A 222 7.87 12.34 3.04
C GLY A 222 7.22 13.68 3.32
N VAL A 223 6.55 14.28 2.32
CA VAL A 223 5.83 15.54 2.50
C VAL A 223 4.65 15.37 3.47
N TRP A 224 3.89 14.27 3.35
CA TRP A 224 2.79 13.97 4.27
C TRP A 224 3.24 13.87 5.73
N PHE A 225 4.23 13.04 6.02
CA PHE A 225 4.73 12.90 7.38
C PHE A 225 5.44 14.16 7.89
N THR A 226 6.10 14.94 7.02
CA THR A 226 6.69 16.23 7.40
C THR A 226 5.60 17.20 7.86
N VAL A 227 4.47 17.30 7.15
CA VAL A 227 3.35 18.16 7.57
C VAL A 227 2.79 17.69 8.91
N LEU A 228 2.54 16.39 9.07
CA LEU A 228 2.04 15.84 10.33
C LEU A 228 3.01 16.06 11.50
N TYR A 229 4.30 15.83 11.28
CA TYR A 229 5.33 16.03 12.28
C TYR A 229 5.49 17.50 12.66
N HIS A 230 5.37 18.41 11.70
CA HIS A 230 5.33 19.85 11.97
C HIS A 230 4.16 20.24 12.89
N TYR A 231 2.96 19.71 12.62
CA TYR A 231 1.82 19.89 13.52
C TYR A 231 2.10 19.37 14.94
N HIS A 232 2.75 18.23 15.06
CA HIS A 232 3.13 17.66 16.35
C HIS A 232 4.15 18.54 17.08
N ALA A 233 5.24 18.92 16.40
CA ALA A 233 6.34 19.69 16.97
C ALA A 233 5.90 21.09 17.44
N GLU A 234 5.03 21.76 16.67
CA GLU A 234 4.48 23.08 17.00
C GLU A 234 3.23 23.04 17.90
N GLY A 235 2.81 21.84 18.33
CA GLY A 235 1.62 21.68 19.19
C GLY A 235 0.31 22.12 18.53
N LEU A 236 0.24 22.11 17.19
CA LEU A 236 -0.93 22.59 16.46
C LEU A 236 -2.11 21.63 16.56
N GLN A 237 -3.28 22.18 16.85
CA GLN A 237 -4.50 21.40 16.88
C GLN A 237 -5.06 21.16 15.47
N ILE A 238 -5.40 19.91 15.18
CA ILE A 238 -6.12 19.56 13.95
C ILE A 238 -7.59 19.94 14.12
N ALA A 239 -8.07 20.86 13.27
CA ALA A 239 -9.49 21.23 13.30
C ALA A 239 -10.38 20.04 12.93
N ALA A 240 -11.59 19.98 13.50
CA ALA A 240 -12.55 18.91 13.25
C ALA A 240 -12.82 18.67 11.75
N PHE A 241 -12.93 19.74 10.97
CA PHE A 241 -13.08 19.64 9.51
C PHE A 241 -11.86 18.98 8.84
N THR A 242 -10.65 19.35 9.25
CA THR A 242 -9.40 18.75 8.70
C THR A 242 -9.31 17.27 9.08
N ASN A 243 -9.66 16.93 10.32
CA ASN A 243 -9.70 15.54 10.75
C ASN A 243 -10.70 14.71 9.92
N LEU A 244 -11.91 15.24 9.70
CA LEU A 244 -12.91 14.58 8.85
C LEU A 244 -12.40 14.43 7.39
N ALA A 245 -11.72 15.43 6.84
CA ALA A 245 -11.11 15.35 5.53
C ALA A 245 -10.02 14.27 5.47
N MET A 246 -9.14 14.18 6.48
CA MET A 246 -8.12 13.13 6.60
C MET A 246 -8.75 11.73 6.57
N ILE A 247 -9.78 11.51 7.38
CA ILE A 247 -10.50 10.23 7.47
C ILE A 247 -11.16 9.91 6.11
N SER A 248 -11.84 10.88 5.51
CA SER A 248 -12.51 10.70 4.23
C SER A 248 -11.53 10.33 3.12
N VAL A 249 -10.40 11.01 3.04
CA VAL A 249 -9.33 10.70 2.07
C VAL A 249 -8.75 9.31 2.37
N GLY A 250 -8.48 9.00 3.64
CA GLY A 250 -7.99 7.67 4.05
C GLY A 250 -8.94 6.54 3.64
N VAL A 251 -10.24 6.68 3.91
CA VAL A 251 -11.26 5.69 3.50
C VAL A 251 -11.30 5.55 1.97
N LEU A 252 -11.25 6.66 1.22
CA LEU A 252 -11.21 6.60 -0.25
C LEU A 252 -9.95 5.93 -0.78
N MET A 253 -8.80 6.12 -0.14
CA MET A 253 -7.56 5.42 -0.52
C MET A 253 -7.66 3.90 -0.22
N VAL A 254 -8.28 3.52 0.90
CA VAL A 254 -8.57 2.10 1.17
C VAL A 254 -9.52 1.53 0.10
N VAL A 255 -10.60 2.22 -0.24
CA VAL A 255 -11.53 1.78 -1.32
C VAL A 255 -10.78 1.59 -2.65
N ASN A 256 -9.90 2.53 -3.01
CA ASN A 256 -9.07 2.43 -4.22
C ASN A 256 -8.08 1.24 -4.18
N SER A 257 -7.55 0.93 -3.00
CA SER A 257 -6.70 -0.24 -2.81
C SER A 257 -7.49 -1.53 -2.97
N LEU A 258 -8.65 -1.63 -2.32
CA LEU A 258 -9.53 -2.80 -2.39
C LEU A 258 -10.03 -3.05 -3.82
N ASP A 259 -10.48 -2.01 -4.55
CA ASP A 259 -11.02 -2.19 -5.90
C ASP A 259 -9.97 -2.71 -6.88
N SER A 260 -8.75 -2.23 -6.76
CA SER A 260 -7.61 -2.67 -7.56
C SER A 260 -7.25 -4.14 -7.30
N LEU A 261 -7.25 -4.56 -6.03
CA LEU A 261 -6.97 -5.94 -5.63
C LEU A 261 -8.11 -6.89 -6.03
N ILE A 262 -9.36 -6.47 -5.84
CA ILE A 262 -10.53 -7.25 -6.26
C ILE A 262 -10.48 -7.45 -7.77
N ARG A 263 -10.17 -6.42 -8.54
CA ARG A 263 -9.99 -6.53 -9.98
C ARG A 263 -8.87 -7.50 -10.33
N LEU A 264 -7.73 -7.42 -9.64
CA LEU A 264 -6.57 -8.27 -9.90
C LEU A 264 -6.89 -9.75 -9.70
N TYR A 265 -7.42 -10.15 -8.55
CA TYR A 265 -7.68 -11.57 -8.32
C TYR A 265 -8.84 -12.10 -9.17
N THR A 266 -9.87 -11.28 -9.42
CA THR A 266 -10.98 -11.72 -10.28
C THR A 266 -10.55 -11.91 -11.74
N ASP A 267 -9.65 -11.08 -12.24
CA ASP A 267 -9.05 -11.28 -13.56
C ASP A 267 -8.14 -12.53 -13.56
N ASN A 268 -7.32 -12.72 -12.52
CA ASN A 268 -6.46 -13.91 -12.41
C ASN A 268 -7.24 -15.22 -12.37
N LEU A 269 -8.39 -15.25 -11.69
CA LEU A 269 -9.25 -16.43 -11.52
C LEU A 269 -10.31 -16.54 -12.61
N ASN A 270 -10.35 -15.60 -13.56
CA ASN A 270 -11.37 -15.53 -14.59
C ASN A 270 -12.81 -15.45 -13.99
N LEU A 271 -12.96 -14.72 -12.88
CA LEU A 271 -14.23 -14.44 -12.20
C LEU A 271 -14.70 -13.01 -12.50
N THR A 272 -14.57 -12.58 -13.74
CA THR A 272 -14.84 -11.20 -14.16
C THR A 272 -16.33 -10.86 -14.16
N ALA A 273 -16.66 -9.57 -14.08
CA ALA A 273 -18.03 -9.09 -14.17
C ALA A 273 -18.69 -9.39 -15.52
N GLN A 274 -17.89 -9.57 -16.58
CA GLN A 274 -18.37 -9.99 -17.91
C GLN A 274 -18.85 -11.44 -17.89
N ARG A 275 -18.08 -12.33 -17.22
CA ARG A 275 -18.41 -13.76 -17.15
C ARG A 275 -19.54 -14.07 -16.17
N LEU A 276 -19.54 -13.47 -15.00
CA LEU A 276 -20.51 -13.74 -13.93
C LEU A 276 -21.81 -12.93 -14.07
N GLY A 277 -21.77 -11.86 -14.88
CA GLY A 277 -22.77 -10.80 -14.80
C GLY A 277 -22.51 -9.89 -13.62
N ARG A 278 -22.77 -8.58 -13.79
CA ARG A 278 -22.38 -7.54 -12.82
C ARG A 278 -23.00 -7.77 -11.43
N ALA A 279 -24.27 -8.16 -11.37
CA ALA A 279 -24.94 -8.38 -10.08
C ALA A 279 -24.30 -9.52 -9.28
N ASN A 280 -24.08 -10.69 -9.91
CA ASN A 280 -23.45 -11.83 -9.27
C ASN A 280 -22.01 -11.53 -8.88
N TYR A 281 -21.27 -10.82 -9.74
CA TYR A 281 -19.92 -10.37 -9.43
C TYR A 281 -19.87 -9.53 -8.15
N VAL A 282 -20.76 -8.53 -8.05
CA VAL A 282 -20.82 -7.64 -6.88
C VAL A 282 -21.22 -8.41 -5.63
N VAL A 283 -22.28 -9.22 -5.68
CA VAL A 283 -22.76 -9.98 -4.52
C VAL A 283 -21.70 -10.96 -4.03
N PHE A 284 -21.11 -11.75 -4.94
CA PHE A 284 -20.11 -12.75 -4.59
C PHE A 284 -18.88 -12.11 -3.94
N ASN A 285 -18.29 -11.09 -4.56
CA ASN A 285 -17.09 -10.46 -4.03
C ASN A 285 -17.36 -9.67 -2.74
N PHE A 286 -18.53 -9.04 -2.61
CA PHE A 286 -18.94 -8.37 -1.38
C PHE A 286 -19.01 -9.35 -0.21
N LEU A 287 -19.77 -10.45 -0.38
CA LEU A 287 -19.90 -11.45 0.68
C LEU A 287 -18.57 -12.12 1.03
N ALA A 288 -17.74 -12.42 0.03
CA ALA A 288 -16.42 -12.98 0.25
C ALA A 288 -15.51 -12.02 1.04
N MET A 289 -15.46 -10.74 0.66
CA MET A 289 -14.63 -9.75 1.36
C MET A 289 -15.14 -9.48 2.77
N VAL A 290 -16.43 -9.29 2.98
CA VAL A 290 -17.02 -9.12 4.31
C VAL A 290 -16.74 -10.34 5.18
N GLY A 291 -17.00 -11.55 4.68
CA GLY A 291 -16.76 -12.79 5.42
C GLY A 291 -15.28 -12.94 5.85
N LEU A 292 -14.34 -12.69 4.95
CA LEU A 292 -12.92 -12.77 5.26
C LEU A 292 -12.46 -11.65 6.21
N THR A 293 -12.99 -10.43 6.07
CA THR A 293 -12.75 -9.33 7.02
C THR A 293 -13.18 -9.73 8.43
N MET A 294 -14.34 -10.39 8.55
CA MET A 294 -14.83 -10.89 9.85
C MET A 294 -13.96 -12.01 10.40
N LEU A 295 -13.39 -12.88 9.57
CA LEU A 295 -12.45 -13.91 10.02
C LEU A 295 -11.15 -13.32 10.57
N PHE A 296 -10.66 -12.20 10.04
CA PHE A 296 -9.56 -11.44 10.65
C PHE A 296 -10.00 -10.79 11.96
N GLN A 297 -11.19 -10.22 12.03
CA GLN A 297 -11.72 -9.62 13.26
C GLN A 297 -11.89 -10.63 14.41
N LEU A 298 -12.13 -11.90 14.09
CA LEU A 298 -12.24 -13.00 15.06
C LEU A 298 -10.88 -13.64 15.41
N ASP A 299 -9.79 -13.03 14.97
CA ASP A 299 -8.40 -13.54 15.15
C ASP A 299 -8.17 -14.98 14.59
N PHE A 300 -9.04 -15.41 13.68
CA PHE A 300 -8.89 -16.70 13.00
C PHE A 300 -7.85 -16.67 11.90
N LEU A 301 -7.64 -15.50 11.25
CA LEU A 301 -6.62 -15.27 10.24
C LEU A 301 -5.61 -14.23 10.73
N ARG A 302 -4.33 -14.42 10.38
CA ARG A 302 -3.24 -13.49 10.71
C ARG A 302 -2.46 -13.09 9.47
N ILE A 303 -2.10 -11.81 9.39
CA ILE A 303 -1.35 -11.28 8.24
C ILE A 303 0.04 -11.92 8.10
N GLN A 304 0.65 -12.33 9.21
CA GLN A 304 1.93 -13.02 9.22
C GLN A 304 1.90 -14.30 8.37
N TRP A 305 0.77 -15.03 8.33
CA TRP A 305 0.63 -16.22 7.49
C TRP A 305 0.63 -15.84 6.01
N VAL A 306 -0.03 -14.74 5.65
CA VAL A 306 -0.04 -14.21 4.28
C VAL A 306 1.36 -13.78 3.87
N GLY A 307 2.06 -13.02 4.72
CA GLY A 307 3.45 -12.62 4.50
C GLY A 307 4.40 -13.81 4.36
N ALA A 308 4.24 -14.84 5.20
CA ALA A 308 5.03 -16.07 5.10
C ALA A 308 4.83 -16.81 3.76
N LEU A 309 3.58 -16.85 3.26
CA LEU A 309 3.30 -17.40 1.92
C LEU A 309 3.99 -16.60 0.81
N VAL A 310 4.04 -15.28 0.92
CA VAL A 310 4.75 -14.42 -0.04
C VAL A 310 6.25 -14.72 -0.04
N ILE A 311 6.85 -14.82 1.15
CA ILE A 311 8.27 -15.19 1.28
C ILE A 311 8.52 -16.55 0.66
N ALA A 312 7.64 -17.53 0.92
CA ALA A 312 7.75 -18.87 0.33
C ALA A 312 7.63 -18.83 -1.21
N LEU A 313 6.73 -17.99 -1.76
CA LEU A 313 6.60 -17.80 -3.21
C LEU A 313 7.88 -17.19 -3.82
N TYR A 314 8.47 -16.17 -3.20
CA TYR A 314 9.70 -15.58 -3.69
C TYR A 314 10.87 -16.54 -3.61
N PHE A 315 11.03 -17.26 -2.50
CA PHE A 315 12.06 -18.28 -2.37
C PHE A 315 11.88 -19.40 -3.39
N GLY A 316 10.65 -19.90 -3.57
CA GLY A 316 10.32 -20.91 -4.58
C GLY A 316 10.61 -20.43 -6.00
N CYS A 317 10.28 -19.16 -6.30
CA CYS A 317 10.61 -18.54 -7.58
C CYS A 317 12.12 -18.49 -7.82
N PHE A 318 12.88 -18.03 -6.83
CA PHE A 318 14.34 -17.97 -6.90
C PHE A 318 14.95 -19.35 -7.18
N VAL A 319 14.54 -20.38 -6.42
CA VAL A 319 15.00 -21.77 -6.61
C VAL A 319 14.60 -22.28 -7.99
N PHE A 320 13.40 -22.01 -8.45
CA PHE A 320 12.92 -22.41 -9.77
C PHE A 320 13.73 -21.78 -10.90
N ILE A 321 14.05 -20.48 -10.78
CA ILE A 321 14.90 -19.78 -11.75
C ILE A 321 16.29 -20.42 -11.79
N LEU A 322 16.91 -20.62 -10.63
CA LEU A 322 18.27 -21.22 -10.58
C LEU A 322 18.31 -22.63 -11.16
N ALA A 323 17.29 -23.45 -10.86
CA ALA A 323 17.25 -24.85 -11.25
C ALA A 323 16.84 -25.06 -12.72
N LYS A 324 15.93 -24.21 -13.26
CA LYS A 324 15.29 -24.50 -14.56
C LYS A 324 15.36 -23.36 -15.57
N LYS A 325 15.56 -22.11 -15.13
CA LYS A 325 15.40 -20.90 -15.96
C LYS A 325 16.61 -19.98 -15.96
N ARG A 326 17.73 -20.42 -15.39
CA ARG A 326 18.96 -19.60 -15.27
C ARG A 326 19.45 -19.08 -16.61
N ALA A 327 19.48 -19.92 -17.63
CA ALA A 327 19.97 -19.54 -18.96
C ALA A 327 19.03 -18.50 -19.63
N GLU A 328 17.72 -18.68 -19.49
CA GLU A 328 16.72 -17.77 -20.06
C GLU A 328 16.79 -16.37 -19.40
N VAL A 329 16.96 -16.33 -18.08
CA VAL A 329 17.11 -15.07 -17.36
C VAL A 329 18.45 -14.40 -17.68
N ALA A 330 19.55 -15.18 -17.74
CA ALA A 330 20.87 -14.66 -18.10
C ALA A 330 20.94 -14.14 -19.56
N ALA A 331 20.08 -14.64 -20.44
CA ALA A 331 19.98 -14.18 -21.82
C ALA A 331 19.22 -12.85 -21.98
N ILE A 332 18.61 -12.32 -20.93
CA ILE A 332 17.95 -11.02 -20.96
C ILE A 332 19.01 -9.94 -21.17
N LYS A 333 19.02 -9.34 -22.36
CA LYS A 333 19.96 -8.27 -22.70
C LYS A 333 19.30 -6.92 -22.50
N ALA A 334 20.04 -5.99 -21.92
CA ALA A 334 19.65 -4.59 -21.81
C ALA A 334 19.77 -3.91 -23.18
N SER A 335 18.83 -4.16 -24.10
CA SER A 335 18.74 -3.36 -25.32
C SER A 335 17.80 -2.17 -25.10
N PRO A 336 17.99 -1.02 -25.81
CA PRO A 336 17.07 0.10 -25.73
C PRO A 336 15.61 -0.25 -26.06
N LYS A 337 15.39 -1.27 -26.91
CA LYS A 337 14.06 -1.78 -27.26
C LYS A 337 13.50 -2.75 -26.23
N GLU A 338 14.35 -3.52 -25.54
CA GLU A 338 13.98 -4.48 -24.51
C GLU A 338 13.80 -3.81 -23.14
N ASN A 339 14.38 -2.62 -22.95
CA ASN A 339 14.16 -1.78 -21.77
C ASN A 339 12.84 -1.01 -21.79
N ILE A 340 12.08 -1.04 -22.89
CA ILE A 340 10.75 -0.50 -22.96
C ILE A 340 9.79 -1.59 -22.47
N LEU A 341 9.11 -1.29 -21.38
CA LEU A 341 8.03 -2.11 -20.87
C LEU A 341 6.88 -2.02 -21.86
N ASP A 342 6.66 -3.07 -22.65
CA ASP A 342 5.55 -3.14 -23.61
C ASP A 342 4.48 -4.10 -23.08
N PHE A 343 3.47 -3.53 -22.43
CA PHE A 343 2.29 -4.26 -21.95
C PHE A 343 1.15 -4.27 -22.98
N GLY A 344 1.35 -3.75 -24.18
CA GLY A 344 0.35 -3.72 -25.26
C GLY A 344 -0.13 -5.10 -25.73
N LYS A 345 0.46 -6.17 -25.19
CA LYS A 345 0.03 -7.57 -25.44
C LYS A 345 -0.87 -8.15 -24.35
N ILE A 346 -1.10 -7.42 -23.26
CA ILE A 346 -2.10 -7.82 -22.27
C ILE A 346 -3.40 -7.20 -22.71
N GLU A 347 -4.26 -7.98 -23.35
CA GLU A 347 -5.66 -7.59 -23.56
C GLU A 347 -6.28 -7.29 -22.20
N LEU A 348 -6.40 -6.00 -21.89
CA LEU A 348 -7.28 -5.54 -20.82
C LEU A 348 -8.68 -5.85 -21.32
N ALA A 349 -9.23 -6.97 -20.90
CA ALA A 349 -10.65 -7.25 -21.10
C ALA A 349 -11.42 -6.05 -20.54
N GLY A 350 -11.95 -5.21 -21.43
CA GLY A 350 -12.58 -3.94 -21.19
C GLY A 350 -13.88 -4.00 -20.38
#